data_161cb853f5e8bc73f58604d2f9c8de4d
#
_entry.id   161cb853f5e8bc73f58604d2f9c8de4d
#
_cell.length_a   1.000
_cell.length_b   1.000
_cell.length_c   1.000
_cell.angle_alpha   90.00
_cell.angle_beta   90.00
_cell.angle_gamma   90.00
#
_symmetry.space_group_name_H-M   'P 1'
#
loop_
_entity.id
_entity.type
_entity.pdbx_description
1 polymer ?
#
loop_
_entity_poly.entity_id
_entity_poly.type
_entity_poly.pdbx_seq_one_letter_code
_entity_poly.pdbx_strand_id
1 'polypeptide(L)'
;MFKSSVFKISVLLAIGIFCAGGAAAEEGVKLMRAGTDIASTESLQRGARNFMNYCSGCHSLKYLRYNRISADLQIPESELKLLMFTSDRPFDEIVSAMPPDSSDWFGKQPPDLTLMAKERGVDYIYSYLHGFYADKTRPWGVNNIYLSGTAMPHVLYERQGLQKPVFKNEPDAQGAKMVLVGVEAMTPGALKPEEYDQFVRDIANFLDYAAEPNKATRESMGIFVMLFLIVFFVFAYMLKKEYWKDVH
;
A
#
# COMPACT_ATOMS: atom_id res chain seq x y z
N MET A 1 54.25 -8.41 8.18
CA MET A 1 53.24 -8.26 7.11
C MET A 1 51.96 -9.08 7.26
N PHE A 2 51.71 -9.74 8.42
CA PHE A 2 50.54 -10.62 8.63
C PHE A 2 49.37 -9.98 9.40
N LYS A 3 49.54 -8.82 10.07
CA LYS A 3 48.51 -8.18 10.92
C LYS A 3 47.45 -7.41 10.17
N SER A 4 47.68 -6.98 8.92
CA SER A 4 46.74 -6.14 8.14
C SER A 4 45.58 -6.91 7.50
N SER A 5 45.81 -8.19 7.16
CA SER A 5 44.77 -9.02 6.51
C SER A 5 43.72 -9.51 7.48
N VAL A 6 44.09 -9.83 8.71
CA VAL A 6 43.14 -10.32 9.75
C VAL A 6 42.14 -9.19 10.16
N PHE A 7 42.62 -7.96 10.24
CA PHE A 7 41.76 -6.81 10.58
C PHE A 7 40.70 -6.49 9.49
N LYS A 8 41.08 -6.64 8.20
CA LYS A 8 40.16 -6.44 7.07
C LYS A 8 39.06 -7.51 6.99
N ILE A 9 39.40 -8.76 7.32
CA ILE A 9 38.44 -9.88 7.36
C ILE A 9 37.46 -9.71 8.52
N SER A 10 37.92 -9.25 9.69
CA SER A 10 37.09 -9.04 10.87
C SER A 10 36.08 -7.90 10.67
N VAL A 11 36.43 -6.83 9.95
CA VAL A 11 35.52 -5.73 9.64
C VAL A 11 34.43 -6.15 8.64
N LEU A 12 34.77 -6.98 7.64
CA LEU A 12 33.78 -7.51 6.68
C LEU A 12 32.82 -8.51 7.36
N LEU A 13 33.31 -9.32 8.31
CA LEU A 13 32.44 -10.23 9.08
C LEU A 13 31.50 -9.48 10.03
N ALA A 14 31.94 -8.37 10.63
CA ALA A 14 31.13 -7.54 11.52
C ALA A 14 29.99 -6.80 10.77
N ILE A 15 30.22 -6.38 9.53
CA ILE A 15 29.19 -5.74 8.70
C ILE A 15 28.12 -6.77 8.26
N GLY A 16 28.50 -8.03 8.04
CA GLY A 16 27.56 -9.11 7.68
C GLY A 16 26.60 -9.52 8.79
N ILE A 17 26.99 -9.37 10.07
CA ILE A 17 26.18 -9.79 11.22
C ILE A 17 25.14 -8.73 11.60
N PHE A 18 25.34 -7.46 11.24
CA PHE A 18 24.39 -6.38 11.59
C PHE A 18 23.13 -6.33 10.72
N CYS A 19 23.09 -7.05 9.59
CA CYS A 19 21.90 -7.14 8.72
C CYS A 19 20.97 -8.32 9.03
N ALA A 20 21.27 -9.17 10.02
CA ALA A 20 20.45 -10.33 10.40
C ALA A 20 19.55 -10.04 11.63
N GLY A 21 19.14 -8.79 11.83
CA GLY A 21 18.04 -8.46 12.72
C GLY A 21 16.73 -8.90 12.07
N GLY A 22 16.37 -10.18 12.21
CA GLY A 22 15.08 -10.71 11.80
C GLY A 22 14.00 -9.97 12.59
N ALA A 23 13.22 -9.12 11.92
CA ALA A 23 11.94 -8.68 12.44
C ALA A 23 11.14 -9.96 12.71
N ALA A 24 10.84 -10.24 13.97
CA ALA A 24 9.86 -11.24 14.36
C ALA A 24 8.55 -10.78 13.69
N ALA A 25 8.15 -11.48 12.63
CA ALA A 25 6.85 -11.27 12.03
C ALA A 25 5.83 -11.66 13.09
N GLU A 26 5.01 -10.72 13.51
CA GLU A 26 3.80 -10.98 14.26
C GLU A 26 3.01 -12.05 13.49
N GLU A 27 2.56 -13.13 14.16
CA GLU A 27 1.82 -14.24 13.55
C GLU A 27 0.42 -13.76 13.12
N GLY A 28 0.39 -12.93 12.07
CA GLY A 28 -0.81 -12.43 11.42
C GLY A 28 -1.14 -13.21 10.16
N VAL A 29 -2.36 -13.13 9.71
CA VAL A 29 -2.78 -13.69 8.41
C VAL A 29 -1.88 -13.10 7.30
N LYS A 30 -1.27 -13.98 6.49
CA LYS A 30 -0.37 -13.58 5.41
C LYS A 30 -1.09 -12.65 4.42
N LEU A 31 -0.47 -11.51 4.10
CA LEU A 31 -1.00 -10.58 3.12
C LEU A 31 -1.08 -11.21 1.72
N MET A 32 -2.16 -10.91 1.01
CA MET A 32 -2.33 -11.23 -0.40
C MET A 32 -1.45 -10.28 -1.23
N ARG A 33 -0.98 -10.74 -2.38
CA ARG A 33 -0.25 -9.90 -3.32
C ARG A 33 -1.21 -9.11 -4.20
N ALA A 34 -1.12 -7.80 -4.18
CA ALA A 34 -1.93 -6.92 -5.02
C ALA A 34 -1.54 -7.02 -6.51
N GLY A 35 -0.25 -7.14 -6.81
CA GLY A 35 0.23 -7.17 -8.20
C GLY A 35 -0.09 -5.88 -8.95
N THR A 36 0.09 -4.71 -8.29
CA THR A 36 -0.15 -3.39 -8.88
C THR A 36 0.88 -3.05 -9.94
N ASP A 37 0.44 -2.29 -10.95
CA ASP A 37 1.29 -1.72 -11.99
C ASP A 37 0.92 -0.25 -12.22
N ILE A 38 1.73 0.67 -11.69
CA ILE A 38 1.53 2.11 -11.82
C ILE A 38 1.80 2.65 -13.24
N ALA A 39 2.35 1.83 -14.14
CA ALA A 39 2.50 2.18 -15.54
C ALA A 39 1.22 1.94 -16.36
N SER A 40 0.28 1.16 -15.83
CA SER A 40 -1.02 0.91 -16.48
C SER A 40 -1.97 2.08 -16.24
N THR A 41 -2.04 3.02 -17.16
CA THR A 41 -2.94 4.19 -17.12
C THR A 41 -4.40 3.76 -17.00
N GLU A 42 -4.82 2.71 -17.70
CA GLU A 42 -6.19 2.21 -17.67
C GLU A 42 -6.57 1.68 -16.26
N SER A 43 -5.66 0.98 -15.60
CA SER A 43 -5.86 0.54 -14.21
C SER A 43 -5.97 1.73 -13.27
N LEU A 44 -5.10 2.74 -13.43
CA LEU A 44 -5.14 3.95 -12.62
C LEU A 44 -6.43 4.76 -12.83
N GLN A 45 -6.91 4.89 -14.06
CA GLN A 45 -8.18 5.55 -14.37
C GLN A 45 -9.38 4.83 -13.73
N ARG A 46 -9.45 3.49 -13.85
CA ARG A 46 -10.50 2.69 -13.18
C ARG A 46 -10.38 2.82 -11.66
N GLY A 47 -9.16 2.77 -11.13
CA GLY A 47 -8.87 2.93 -9.70
C GLY A 47 -9.30 4.30 -9.17
N ALA A 48 -8.97 5.38 -9.88
CA ALA A 48 -9.41 6.74 -9.54
C ALA A 48 -10.93 6.84 -9.49
N ARG A 49 -11.63 6.35 -10.51
CA ARG A 49 -13.09 6.32 -10.56
C ARG A 49 -13.67 5.51 -9.40
N ASN A 50 -13.13 4.33 -9.13
CA ASN A 50 -13.60 3.47 -8.05
C ASN A 50 -13.35 4.12 -6.67
N PHE A 51 -12.18 4.74 -6.47
CA PHE A 51 -11.89 5.49 -5.25
C PHE A 51 -12.87 6.64 -5.04
N MET A 52 -13.12 7.45 -6.07
CA MET A 52 -14.05 8.57 -5.96
C MET A 52 -15.47 8.10 -5.63
N ASN A 53 -15.93 7.00 -6.21
CA ASN A 53 -17.30 6.51 -5.99
C ASN A 53 -17.50 5.81 -4.64
N TYR A 54 -16.47 5.14 -4.08
CA TYR A 54 -16.62 4.27 -2.90
C TYR A 54 -15.87 4.75 -1.67
N CYS A 55 -14.82 5.56 -1.83
CA CYS A 55 -13.90 5.90 -0.76
C CYS A 55 -13.89 7.39 -0.41
N SER A 56 -13.98 8.28 -1.42
CA SER A 56 -13.80 9.73 -1.25
C SER A 56 -14.85 10.40 -0.37
N GLY A 57 -16.04 9.79 -0.20
CA GLY A 57 -17.04 10.27 0.74
C GLY A 57 -16.54 10.29 2.19
N CYS A 58 -15.66 9.36 2.55
CA CYS A 58 -15.10 9.22 3.90
C CYS A 58 -13.61 9.54 3.98
N HIS A 59 -12.84 9.23 2.94
CA HIS A 59 -11.38 9.35 2.92
C HIS A 59 -10.90 10.47 2.00
N SER A 60 -10.01 11.30 2.51
CA SER A 60 -9.33 12.33 1.72
C SER A 60 -8.04 11.80 1.09
N LEU A 61 -7.57 12.50 0.05
CA LEU A 61 -6.23 12.44 -0.52
C LEU A 61 -5.66 13.86 -0.50
N LYS A 62 -5.36 14.40 0.68
CA LYS A 62 -5.03 15.83 0.90
C LYS A 62 -3.77 16.31 0.17
N TYR A 63 -2.85 15.40 -0.18
CA TYR A 63 -1.62 15.76 -0.89
C TYR A 63 -1.75 15.56 -2.40
N LEU A 64 -2.96 15.26 -2.91
CA LEU A 64 -3.24 15.08 -4.32
C LEU A 64 -4.36 16.05 -4.75
N ARG A 65 -4.17 16.66 -5.93
CA ARG A 65 -5.13 17.61 -6.51
C ARG A 65 -5.82 16.99 -7.71
N TYR A 66 -7.05 17.41 -7.98
CA TYR A 66 -7.83 16.91 -9.12
C TYR A 66 -7.12 17.14 -10.47
N ASN A 67 -6.53 18.34 -10.69
CA ASN A 67 -5.81 18.64 -11.92
C ASN A 67 -4.56 17.75 -12.10
N ARG A 68 -3.93 17.31 -11.02
CA ARG A 68 -2.80 16.38 -11.09
C ARG A 68 -3.25 15.01 -11.60
N ILE A 69 -4.35 14.49 -11.07
CA ILE A 69 -4.94 13.22 -11.56
C ILE A 69 -5.32 13.34 -13.03
N SER A 70 -5.98 14.44 -13.43
CA SER A 70 -6.36 14.68 -14.82
C SER A 70 -5.16 14.66 -15.76
N ALA A 71 -4.09 15.36 -15.40
CA ALA A 71 -2.89 15.44 -16.23
C ALA A 71 -2.14 14.10 -16.32
N ASP A 72 -1.87 13.46 -15.17
CA ASP A 72 -1.07 12.23 -15.13
C ASP A 72 -1.81 11.03 -15.71
N LEU A 73 -3.12 10.92 -15.47
CA LEU A 73 -3.96 9.81 -15.92
C LEU A 73 -4.69 10.10 -17.23
N GLN A 74 -4.42 11.23 -17.88
CA GLN A 74 -5.03 11.63 -19.15
C GLN A 74 -6.58 11.62 -19.09
N ILE A 75 -7.16 12.05 -17.97
CA ILE A 75 -8.60 12.15 -17.77
C ILE A 75 -9.08 13.48 -18.34
N PRO A 76 -9.99 13.48 -19.34
CA PRO A 76 -10.54 14.71 -19.90
C PRO A 76 -11.26 15.55 -18.84
N GLU A 77 -11.28 16.89 -19.01
CA GLU A 77 -11.92 17.81 -18.03
C GLU A 77 -13.40 17.50 -17.84
N SER A 78 -14.10 17.06 -18.88
CA SER A 78 -15.50 16.66 -18.81
C SER A 78 -15.73 15.46 -17.89
N GLU A 79 -14.82 14.49 -17.90
CA GLU A 79 -14.89 13.31 -17.03
C GLU A 79 -14.37 13.64 -15.62
N LEU A 80 -13.33 14.49 -15.52
CA LEU A 80 -12.84 14.95 -14.22
C LEU A 80 -13.95 15.59 -13.39
N LYS A 81 -14.79 16.43 -13.99
CA LYS A 81 -15.94 17.07 -13.31
C LYS A 81 -16.90 16.06 -12.70
N LEU A 82 -17.04 14.88 -13.30
CA LEU A 82 -17.88 13.80 -12.75
C LEU A 82 -17.26 13.11 -11.53
N LEU A 83 -15.96 13.30 -11.30
CA LEU A 83 -15.23 12.74 -10.16
C LEU A 83 -15.06 13.75 -9.01
N MET A 84 -15.41 15.02 -9.22
CA MET A 84 -15.22 16.09 -8.26
C MET A 84 -16.48 16.26 -7.39
N PHE A 85 -16.59 15.48 -6.30
CA PHE A 85 -17.79 15.50 -5.46
C PHE A 85 -17.80 16.61 -4.40
N THR A 86 -16.64 17.13 -3.99
CA THR A 86 -16.48 18.08 -2.88
C THR A 86 -15.93 19.44 -3.30
N SER A 87 -15.60 19.63 -4.57
CA SER A 87 -15.11 20.87 -5.13
C SER A 87 -15.50 20.99 -6.61
N ASP A 88 -15.61 22.21 -7.09
CA ASP A 88 -15.81 22.57 -8.51
C ASP A 88 -14.52 23.11 -9.17
N ARG A 89 -13.43 23.23 -8.39
CA ARG A 89 -12.14 23.76 -8.87
C ARG A 89 -11.10 22.67 -9.01
N PRO A 90 -10.55 22.42 -10.22
CA PRO A 90 -9.57 21.37 -10.46
C PRO A 90 -8.26 21.48 -9.66
N PHE A 91 -7.94 22.69 -9.19
CA PHE A 91 -6.72 22.94 -8.38
C PHE A 91 -6.90 22.61 -6.89
N ASP A 92 -8.10 22.31 -6.45
CA ASP A 92 -8.34 21.94 -5.06
C ASP A 92 -7.82 20.55 -4.74
N GLU A 93 -7.53 20.34 -3.46
CA GLU A 93 -7.17 19.06 -2.88
C GLU A 93 -8.39 18.14 -2.83
N ILE A 94 -8.14 16.83 -2.86
CA ILE A 94 -9.23 15.84 -2.74
C ILE A 94 -9.53 15.66 -1.26
N VAL A 95 -10.50 16.39 -0.77
CA VAL A 95 -10.91 16.36 0.64
C VAL A 95 -12.28 15.69 0.74
N SER A 96 -12.46 14.77 1.67
CA SER A 96 -13.76 14.12 1.92
C SER A 96 -14.74 15.10 2.53
N ALA A 97 -16.05 14.84 2.33
CA ALA A 97 -17.13 15.57 2.99
C ALA A 97 -17.34 15.17 4.46
N MET A 98 -16.53 14.23 4.98
CA MET A 98 -16.68 13.70 6.32
C MET A 98 -16.35 14.77 7.38
N PRO A 99 -17.26 15.11 8.27
CA PRO A 99 -17.04 16.14 9.28
C PRO A 99 -16.10 15.66 10.40
N PRO A 100 -15.49 16.58 11.16
CA PRO A 100 -14.57 16.25 12.24
C PRO A 100 -15.18 15.39 13.36
N ASP A 101 -16.48 15.52 13.62
CA ASP A 101 -17.24 14.76 14.62
C ASP A 101 -17.63 13.34 14.15
N SER A 102 -17.19 12.93 12.96
CA SER A 102 -17.37 11.57 12.46
C SER A 102 -16.74 10.48 13.36
N SER A 103 -15.79 10.85 14.21
CA SER A 103 -15.28 9.98 15.27
C SER A 103 -16.38 9.50 16.23
N ASP A 104 -17.42 10.28 16.46
CA ASP A 104 -18.54 9.92 17.34
C ASP A 104 -19.41 8.82 16.71
N TRP A 105 -19.45 8.78 15.36
CA TRP A 105 -20.23 7.80 14.62
C TRP A 105 -19.50 6.48 14.45
N PHE A 106 -18.20 6.54 14.15
CA PHE A 106 -17.40 5.38 13.79
C PHE A 106 -16.43 4.91 14.91
N GLY A 107 -16.35 5.69 16.02
CA GLY A 107 -15.34 5.46 17.06
C GLY A 107 -13.94 5.94 16.67
N LYS A 108 -13.73 6.32 15.40
CA LYS A 108 -12.48 6.86 14.86
C LYS A 108 -12.76 7.65 13.59
N GLN A 109 -12.12 8.80 13.43
CA GLN A 109 -12.19 9.54 12.18
C GLN A 109 -11.52 8.76 11.03
N PRO A 110 -12.14 8.69 9.82
CA PRO A 110 -11.50 8.08 8.67
C PRO A 110 -10.17 8.74 8.34
N PRO A 111 -9.07 7.97 8.22
CA PRO A 111 -7.76 8.53 7.91
C PRO A 111 -7.67 9.05 6.49
N ASP A 112 -6.77 9.99 6.25
CA ASP A 112 -6.30 10.35 4.90
C ASP A 112 -5.56 9.16 4.28
N LEU A 113 -5.85 8.85 3.02
CA LEU A 113 -5.28 7.69 2.33
C LEU A 113 -4.13 8.04 1.38
N THR A 114 -3.74 9.32 1.26
CA THR A 114 -2.71 9.73 0.30
C THR A 114 -1.41 8.93 0.47
N LEU A 115 -0.94 8.75 1.70
CA LEU A 115 0.33 8.07 1.98
C LEU A 115 0.16 6.62 2.48
N MET A 116 -1.06 6.11 2.53
CA MET A 116 -1.36 4.79 3.10
C MET A 116 -0.58 3.66 2.41
N ALA A 117 -0.43 3.73 1.08
CA ALA A 117 0.33 2.73 0.33
C ALA A 117 1.83 2.73 0.66
N LYS A 118 2.40 3.87 1.10
CA LYS A 118 3.78 3.94 1.61
C LYS A 118 3.90 3.50 3.07
N GLU A 119 2.90 3.83 3.88
CA GLU A 119 2.90 3.51 5.31
C GLU A 119 2.68 2.03 5.57
N ARG A 120 1.68 1.43 4.91
CA ARG A 120 1.24 0.05 5.14
C ARG A 120 1.61 -0.90 4.00
N GLY A 121 1.88 -0.38 2.82
CA GLY A 121 2.07 -1.15 1.60
C GLY A 121 0.77 -1.40 0.82
N VAL A 122 0.89 -1.56 -0.48
CA VAL A 122 -0.24 -1.84 -1.39
C VAL A 122 -0.87 -3.20 -1.13
N ASP A 123 -0.07 -4.21 -0.76
CA ASP A 123 -0.54 -5.56 -0.42
C ASP A 123 -1.43 -5.53 0.82
N TYR A 124 -1.15 -4.63 1.79
CA TYR A 124 -2.02 -4.43 2.94
C TYR A 124 -3.37 -3.84 2.53
N ILE A 125 -3.39 -2.79 1.71
CA ILE A 125 -4.64 -2.16 1.23
C ILE A 125 -5.50 -3.19 0.49
N TYR A 126 -4.88 -3.92 -0.43
CA TYR A 126 -5.54 -4.97 -1.21
C TYR A 126 -6.12 -6.06 -0.30
N SER A 127 -5.32 -6.58 0.61
CA SER A 127 -5.73 -7.60 1.57
C SER A 127 -6.85 -7.12 2.49
N TYR A 128 -6.70 -5.90 3.02
CA TYR A 128 -7.69 -5.28 3.90
C TYR A 128 -9.07 -5.19 3.26
N LEU A 129 -9.15 -4.76 1.99
CA LEU A 129 -10.43 -4.67 1.26
C LEU A 129 -11.04 -6.04 0.95
N HIS A 130 -10.23 -7.12 0.92
CA HIS A 130 -10.71 -8.51 0.79
C HIS A 130 -11.08 -9.15 2.13
N GLY A 131 -10.55 -8.64 3.24
CA GLY A 131 -10.55 -9.30 4.53
C GLY A 131 -11.77 -9.05 5.42
N PHE A 132 -12.81 -8.37 4.94
CA PHE A 132 -14.03 -8.13 5.71
C PHE A 132 -14.86 -9.41 5.87
N TYR A 133 -15.41 -9.62 7.07
CA TYR A 133 -16.32 -10.72 7.37
C TYR A 133 -17.43 -10.29 8.32
N ALA A 134 -18.55 -11.01 8.31
CA ALA A 134 -19.70 -10.75 9.18
C ALA A 134 -19.34 -11.06 10.65
N ASP A 135 -19.55 -10.08 11.52
CA ASP A 135 -19.32 -10.18 12.96
C ASP A 135 -20.42 -9.38 13.71
N LYS A 136 -21.41 -10.10 14.24
CA LYS A 136 -22.55 -9.51 14.95
C LYS A 136 -22.18 -8.81 16.26
N THR A 137 -20.97 -9.01 16.76
CA THR A 137 -20.48 -8.37 17.98
C THR A 137 -19.99 -6.96 17.74
N ARG A 138 -19.81 -6.58 16.48
CA ARG A 138 -19.32 -5.25 16.07
C ARG A 138 -20.47 -4.29 15.74
N PRO A 139 -20.31 -2.98 16.00
CA PRO A 139 -21.36 -1.99 15.74
C PRO A 139 -21.88 -1.97 14.30
N TRP A 140 -21.00 -2.21 13.31
CA TRP A 140 -21.34 -2.23 11.89
C TRP A 140 -21.63 -3.64 11.36
N GLY A 141 -21.71 -4.66 12.24
CA GLY A 141 -21.99 -6.04 11.86
C GLY A 141 -20.83 -6.72 11.10
N VAL A 142 -19.67 -6.10 11.03
CA VAL A 142 -18.50 -6.61 10.29
C VAL A 142 -17.20 -6.40 11.07
N ASN A 143 -16.21 -7.23 10.78
CA ASN A 143 -14.84 -7.14 11.27
C ASN A 143 -13.87 -7.43 10.10
N ASN A 144 -12.57 -7.37 10.34
CA ASN A 144 -11.58 -7.59 9.30
C ASN A 144 -10.44 -8.47 9.82
N ILE A 145 -10.00 -9.45 8.99
CA ILE A 145 -8.94 -10.39 9.38
C ILE A 145 -7.56 -9.76 9.49
N TYR A 146 -7.31 -8.63 8.79
CA TYR A 146 -6.03 -7.90 8.81
C TYR A 146 -6.03 -6.73 9.80
N LEU A 147 -7.19 -6.34 10.30
CA LEU A 147 -7.33 -5.30 11.33
C LEU A 147 -8.51 -5.64 12.23
N SER A 148 -8.24 -6.45 13.26
CA SER A 148 -9.25 -6.79 14.25
C SER A 148 -9.80 -5.55 14.94
N GLY A 149 -11.12 -5.49 15.08
CA GLY A 149 -11.78 -4.34 15.69
C GLY A 149 -11.87 -3.12 14.77
N THR A 150 -11.79 -3.30 13.45
CA THR A 150 -11.90 -2.20 12.49
C THR A 150 -13.16 -1.35 12.72
N ALA A 151 -13.00 -0.03 12.65
CA ALA A 151 -14.11 0.94 12.74
C ALA A 151 -14.78 1.18 11.38
N MET A 152 -14.09 0.87 10.28
CA MET A 152 -14.60 1.02 8.91
C MET A 152 -15.69 -0.02 8.63
N PRO A 153 -16.88 0.38 8.17
CA PRO A 153 -17.88 -0.56 7.66
C PRO A 153 -17.40 -1.20 6.34
N HIS A 154 -17.98 -2.33 5.96
CA HIS A 154 -17.68 -2.97 4.68
C HIS A 154 -18.38 -2.24 3.52
N VAL A 155 -17.77 -1.14 3.03
CA VAL A 155 -18.35 -0.28 1.99
C VAL A 155 -18.49 -0.98 0.62
N LEU A 156 -17.77 -2.07 0.39
CA LEU A 156 -17.78 -2.83 -0.86
C LEU A 156 -18.67 -4.11 -0.77
N TYR A 157 -19.52 -4.23 0.25
CA TYR A 157 -20.31 -5.47 0.48
C TYR A 157 -21.23 -5.81 -0.71
N GLU A 158 -21.78 -4.81 -1.39
CA GLU A 158 -22.60 -5.07 -2.59
C GLU A 158 -21.78 -5.63 -3.75
N ARG A 159 -20.51 -5.29 -3.83
CA ARG A 159 -19.59 -5.76 -4.87
C ARG A 159 -19.04 -7.15 -4.56
N GLN A 160 -18.58 -7.35 -3.33
CA GLN A 160 -17.94 -8.59 -2.88
C GLN A 160 -18.93 -9.65 -2.43
N GLY A 161 -20.05 -9.25 -1.82
CA GLY A 161 -20.89 -10.10 -0.98
C GLY A 161 -20.39 -10.14 0.47
N LEU A 162 -21.08 -10.87 1.31
CA LEU A 162 -20.70 -11.09 2.70
C LEU A 162 -19.85 -12.35 2.83
N GLN A 163 -18.90 -12.30 3.74
CA GLN A 163 -18.01 -13.41 4.06
C GLN A 163 -18.19 -13.83 5.52
N LYS A 164 -17.88 -15.08 5.84
CA LYS A 164 -17.78 -15.61 7.20
C LYS A 164 -16.34 -15.90 7.57
N PRO A 165 -15.95 -15.81 8.85
CA PRO A 165 -14.60 -16.11 9.29
C PRO A 165 -14.35 -17.63 9.26
N VAL A 166 -13.13 -18.02 8.89
CA VAL A 166 -12.65 -19.41 8.94
C VAL A 166 -11.62 -19.54 10.06
N PHE A 167 -11.89 -20.42 11.01
CA PHE A 167 -11.02 -20.69 12.14
C PHE A 167 -10.37 -22.07 12.00
N LYS A 168 -9.12 -22.18 12.46
CA LYS A 168 -8.43 -23.47 12.64
C LYS A 168 -7.99 -23.62 14.08
N ASN A 169 -7.96 -24.85 14.56
CA ASN A 169 -7.37 -25.19 15.85
C ASN A 169 -5.86 -25.36 15.65
N GLU A 170 -5.07 -24.51 16.26
CA GLU A 170 -3.62 -24.64 16.33
C GLU A 170 -3.20 -25.10 17.71
N PRO A 171 -2.22 -26.04 17.81
CA PRO A 171 -1.68 -26.46 19.09
C PRO A 171 -0.95 -25.30 19.77
N ASP A 172 -1.29 -25.00 21.01
CA ASP A 172 -0.64 -24.00 21.85
C ASP A 172 -0.09 -24.68 23.12
N ALA A 173 0.81 -24.00 23.84
CA ALA A 173 1.43 -24.49 25.07
C ALA A 173 0.40 -24.82 26.20
N GLN A 174 -0.83 -24.31 26.09
CA GLN A 174 -1.95 -24.52 27.03
C GLN A 174 -3.07 -25.39 26.43
N GLY A 175 -2.89 -25.96 25.23
CA GLY A 175 -3.90 -26.79 24.55
C GLY A 175 -4.09 -26.38 23.08
N ALA A 176 -5.34 -26.40 22.61
CA ALA A 176 -5.67 -25.94 21.26
C ALA A 176 -6.27 -24.52 21.28
N LYS A 177 -5.70 -23.61 20.49
CA LYS A 177 -6.20 -22.25 20.29
C LYS A 177 -6.91 -22.14 18.94
N MET A 178 -8.10 -21.56 18.92
CA MET A 178 -8.78 -21.22 17.68
C MET A 178 -8.15 -19.95 17.09
N VAL A 179 -7.55 -20.08 15.90
CA VAL A 179 -6.90 -18.98 15.18
C VAL A 179 -7.70 -18.67 13.91
N LEU A 180 -7.96 -17.38 13.68
CA LEU A 180 -8.61 -16.91 12.46
C LEU A 180 -7.61 -16.98 11.30
N VAL A 181 -7.88 -17.85 10.31
CA VAL A 181 -6.95 -18.13 9.21
C VAL A 181 -7.39 -17.60 7.86
N GLY A 182 -8.65 -17.16 7.74
CA GLY A 182 -9.18 -16.66 6.48
C GLY A 182 -10.64 -16.30 6.54
N VAL A 183 -11.18 -16.03 5.38
CA VAL A 183 -12.62 -15.75 5.16
C VAL A 183 -13.14 -16.62 4.02
N GLU A 184 -14.43 -16.92 4.04
CA GLU A 184 -15.12 -17.70 3.02
C GLU A 184 -16.45 -17.03 2.64
N ALA A 185 -16.80 -17.04 1.35
CA ALA A 185 -18.04 -16.43 0.87
C ALA A 185 -19.27 -17.01 1.58
N MET A 186 -20.13 -16.12 2.08
CA MET A 186 -21.41 -16.45 2.70
C MET A 186 -22.58 -16.09 1.78
N THR A 187 -22.52 -14.93 1.14
CA THR A 187 -23.47 -14.49 0.12
C THR A 187 -22.72 -13.99 -1.11
N PRO A 188 -23.26 -14.17 -2.32
CA PRO A 188 -22.64 -13.62 -3.51
C PRO A 188 -22.75 -12.09 -3.52
N GLY A 189 -21.76 -11.41 -4.11
CA GLY A 189 -21.81 -10.01 -4.49
C GLY A 189 -22.29 -9.81 -5.92
N ALA A 190 -22.32 -8.55 -6.35
CA ALA A 190 -22.64 -8.19 -7.74
C ALA A 190 -21.49 -8.53 -8.71
N LEU A 191 -20.26 -8.64 -8.22
CA LEU A 191 -19.08 -9.02 -9.01
C LEU A 191 -18.71 -10.47 -8.75
N LYS A 192 -18.18 -11.13 -9.78
CA LYS A 192 -17.50 -12.43 -9.62
C LYS A 192 -16.18 -12.21 -8.85
N PRO A 193 -15.62 -13.27 -8.23
CA PRO A 193 -14.37 -13.14 -7.47
C PRO A 193 -13.24 -12.48 -8.27
N GLU A 194 -13.04 -12.87 -9.52
CA GLU A 194 -11.98 -12.34 -10.38
C GLU A 194 -12.22 -10.87 -10.75
N GLU A 195 -13.48 -10.48 -10.94
CA GLU A 195 -13.89 -9.10 -11.22
C GLU A 195 -13.70 -8.22 -9.97
N TYR A 196 -14.00 -8.77 -8.78
CA TYR A 196 -13.75 -8.09 -7.51
C TYR A 196 -12.25 -7.93 -7.23
N ASP A 197 -11.46 -8.96 -7.50
CA ASP A 197 -10.00 -8.89 -7.42
C ASP A 197 -9.44 -7.76 -8.29
N GLN A 198 -9.90 -7.65 -9.54
CA GLN A 198 -9.49 -6.58 -10.44
C GLN A 198 -9.96 -5.21 -9.93
N PHE A 199 -11.18 -5.11 -9.43
CA PHE A 199 -11.75 -3.88 -8.88
C PHE A 199 -10.94 -3.36 -7.71
N VAL A 200 -10.58 -4.22 -6.75
CA VAL A 200 -9.76 -3.86 -5.58
C VAL A 200 -8.32 -3.59 -5.96
N ARG A 201 -7.76 -4.36 -6.91
CA ARG A 201 -6.42 -4.12 -7.44
C ARG A 201 -6.29 -2.75 -8.09
N ASP A 202 -7.28 -2.32 -8.86
CA ASP A 202 -7.30 -1.00 -9.48
C ASP A 202 -7.33 0.11 -8.40
N ILE A 203 -8.10 -0.04 -7.31
CA ILE A 203 -8.10 0.89 -6.18
C ILE A 203 -6.72 0.93 -5.50
N ALA A 204 -6.14 -0.24 -5.20
CA ALA A 204 -4.82 -0.32 -4.57
C ALA A 204 -3.72 0.28 -5.45
N ASN A 205 -3.80 0.07 -6.78
CA ASN A 205 -2.90 0.66 -7.76
C ASN A 205 -3.00 2.19 -7.80
N PHE A 206 -4.23 2.72 -7.77
CA PHE A 206 -4.44 4.16 -7.70
C PHE A 206 -3.91 4.77 -6.39
N LEU A 207 -4.05 4.07 -5.25
CA LEU A 207 -3.49 4.52 -3.99
C LEU A 207 -1.95 4.42 -3.95
N ASP A 208 -1.34 3.46 -4.65
CA ASP A 208 0.12 3.42 -4.85
C ASP A 208 0.60 4.64 -5.66
N TYR A 209 -0.10 4.96 -6.75
CA TYR A 209 0.14 6.19 -7.52
C TYR A 209 -0.07 7.44 -6.66
N ALA A 210 -1.17 7.54 -5.89
CA ALA A 210 -1.48 8.69 -5.04
C ALA A 210 -0.37 8.96 -4.00
N ALA A 211 0.22 7.90 -3.46
CA ALA A 211 1.32 7.99 -2.49
C ALA A 211 2.65 8.47 -3.11
N GLU A 212 2.87 8.22 -4.39
CA GLU A 212 4.06 8.66 -5.12
C GLU A 212 3.78 8.82 -6.63
N PRO A 213 3.17 9.93 -7.07
CA PRO A 213 2.83 10.15 -8.48
C PRO A 213 4.05 10.12 -9.43
N ASN A 214 5.24 10.41 -8.92
CA ASN A 214 6.48 10.41 -9.70
C ASN A 214 7.25 9.07 -9.65
N LYS A 215 6.69 8.01 -9.06
CA LYS A 215 7.37 6.73 -8.85
C LYS A 215 7.90 6.12 -10.15
N ALA A 216 7.08 6.04 -11.19
CA ALA A 216 7.48 5.49 -12.49
C ALA A 216 8.65 6.28 -13.12
N THR A 217 8.58 7.62 -13.08
CA THR A 217 9.66 8.49 -13.57
C THR A 217 10.94 8.33 -12.73
N ARG A 218 10.82 8.27 -11.41
CA ARG A 218 11.96 8.08 -10.52
C ARG A 218 12.65 6.74 -10.75
N GLU A 219 11.89 5.68 -10.92
CA GLU A 219 12.44 4.32 -11.16
C GLU A 219 13.17 4.25 -12.50
N SER A 220 12.60 4.81 -13.56
CA SER A 220 13.25 4.84 -14.88
C SER A 220 14.53 5.71 -14.85
N MET A 221 14.48 6.87 -14.19
CA MET A 221 15.65 7.76 -14.04
C MET A 221 16.73 7.12 -13.17
N GLY A 222 16.35 6.32 -12.17
CA GLY A 222 17.25 5.63 -11.25
C GLY A 222 18.28 4.75 -11.97
N ILE A 223 17.89 4.09 -13.07
CA ILE A 223 18.80 3.26 -13.88
C ILE A 223 19.93 4.12 -14.45
N PHE A 224 19.62 5.28 -15.04
CA PHE A 224 20.63 6.19 -15.59
C PHE A 224 21.53 6.77 -14.51
N VAL A 225 20.98 7.10 -13.34
CA VAL A 225 21.75 7.57 -12.19
C VAL A 225 22.72 6.49 -11.71
N MET A 226 22.30 5.23 -11.61
CA MET A 226 23.16 4.12 -11.22
C MET A 226 24.29 3.89 -12.23
N LEU A 227 24.01 3.95 -13.53
CA LEU A 227 25.04 3.83 -14.58
C LEU A 227 26.07 4.97 -14.47
N PHE A 228 25.60 6.21 -14.30
CA PHE A 228 26.49 7.35 -14.08
C PHE A 228 27.39 7.17 -12.86
N LEU A 229 26.82 6.72 -11.73
CA LEU A 229 27.57 6.50 -10.49
C LEU A 229 28.62 5.39 -10.63
N ILE A 230 28.34 4.33 -11.39
CA ILE A 230 29.32 3.25 -11.68
C ILE A 230 30.51 3.84 -12.47
N VAL A 231 30.25 4.58 -13.54
CA VAL A 231 31.30 5.21 -14.34
C VAL A 231 32.10 6.20 -13.48
N PHE A 232 31.43 7.05 -12.73
CA PHE A 232 32.06 8.01 -11.82
C PHE A 232 32.93 7.30 -10.77
N PHE A 233 32.44 6.20 -10.20
CA PHE A 233 33.19 5.40 -9.23
C PHE A 233 34.50 4.86 -9.83
N VAL A 234 34.49 4.37 -11.07
CA VAL A 234 35.69 3.88 -11.74
C VAL A 234 36.76 4.98 -11.84
N PHE A 235 36.37 6.19 -12.32
CA PHE A 235 37.29 7.31 -12.41
C PHE A 235 37.78 7.77 -11.03
N ALA A 236 36.92 7.88 -10.05
CA ALA A 236 37.28 8.25 -8.68
C ALA A 236 38.22 7.21 -8.05
N TYR A 237 38.00 5.91 -8.31
CA TYR A 237 38.88 4.83 -7.86
C TYR A 237 40.26 4.89 -8.52
N MET A 238 40.31 5.12 -9.85
CA MET A 238 41.58 5.28 -10.57
C MET A 238 42.35 6.50 -10.04
N LEU A 239 41.69 7.63 -9.83
CA LEU A 239 42.27 8.82 -9.26
C LEU A 239 42.83 8.57 -7.84
N LYS A 240 42.01 7.93 -6.98
CA LYS A 240 42.46 7.52 -5.65
C LYS A 240 43.73 6.66 -5.74
N LYS A 241 43.74 5.65 -6.64
CA LYS A 241 44.89 4.74 -6.79
C LYS A 241 46.16 5.51 -7.21
N GLU A 242 46.03 6.51 -8.08
CA GLU A 242 47.19 7.31 -8.52
C GLU A 242 47.70 8.20 -7.38
N TYR A 243 46.82 8.92 -6.67
CA TYR A 243 47.27 9.79 -5.56
C TYR A 243 47.89 9.02 -4.37
N TRP A 244 47.50 7.76 -4.18
CA TRP A 244 48.01 6.96 -3.05
C TRP A 244 49.17 6.04 -3.44
N LYS A 245 49.66 6.14 -4.67
CA LYS A 245 50.75 5.31 -5.19
C LYS A 245 52.06 5.52 -4.44
N ASP A 246 52.35 6.78 -4.03
CA ASP A 246 53.62 7.18 -3.40
C ASP A 246 53.53 7.25 -1.86
N VAL A 247 52.41 6.83 -1.28
CA VAL A 247 52.17 6.89 0.18
C VAL A 247 52.53 5.55 0.90
N HIS A 248 52.99 4.55 0.14
CA HIS A 248 53.40 3.21 0.68
C HIS A 248 54.83 2.88 0.38
#